data_60f60e3b44f222c34327991e826449a7
#
_entry.id   60f60e3b44f222c34327991e826449a7
#
_cell.length_a   1.000
_cell.length_b   1.000
_cell.length_c   1.000
_cell.angle_alpha   90.00
_cell.angle_beta   90.00
_cell.angle_gamma   90.00
#
_symmetry.space_group_name_H-M   'P 1'
#
loop_
_entity.id
_entity.type
_entity.pdbx_description
1 polymer ?
#
loop_
_entity_poly.entity_id
_entity_poly.type
_entity_poly.pdbx_seq_one_letter_code
_entity_poly.pdbx_strand_id
1 'polypeptide(L)'
;MRHRNAGRKLNRTASHRSALFSSLACALIKHEQIVTTLPKAKDLRRVADRLITLAKRGDLHARRLAMSRIRDEAMVAKLFGTLGPR
;
A
#
# COMPACT_ATOMS: atom_id res chain seq x y z
N MET A 1 -9.06 15.26 -18.40
CA MET A 1 -8.98 15.82 -17.06
C MET A 1 -8.73 14.75 -16.03
N ARG A 2 -7.84 14.99 -15.12
CA ARG A 2 -7.35 13.97 -14.20
C ARG A 2 -7.70 14.18 -12.75
N HIS A 3 -8.49 15.14 -12.45
CA HIS A 3 -8.78 15.46 -11.06
C HIS A 3 -9.43 14.32 -10.27
N ARG A 4 -10.00 13.33 -10.95
CA ARG A 4 -10.55 12.15 -10.29
C ARG A 4 -9.54 11.04 -10.04
N ASN A 5 -8.39 11.14 -10.67
CA ASN A 5 -7.32 10.16 -10.46
C ASN A 5 -6.50 10.57 -9.26
N ALA A 6 -6.52 9.75 -8.24
CA ALA A 6 -5.60 9.92 -7.13
C ALA A 6 -4.22 9.46 -7.59
N GLY A 7 -3.20 10.26 -7.38
CA GLY A 7 -1.84 9.89 -7.70
C GLY A 7 -1.40 10.28 -9.09
N ARG A 8 -0.15 10.05 -9.35
CA ARG A 8 0.55 10.41 -10.58
C ARG A 8 0.74 9.21 -11.48
N LYS A 9 0.72 9.42 -12.78
CA LYS A 9 0.87 8.33 -13.74
C LYS A 9 2.31 7.83 -13.83
N LEU A 10 3.29 8.71 -13.63
CA LEU A 10 4.70 8.35 -13.66
C LEU A 10 5.13 7.70 -14.99
N ASN A 11 4.50 8.09 -16.10
CA ASN A 11 4.77 7.53 -17.44
C ASN A 11 4.58 6.03 -17.51
N ARG A 12 3.63 5.49 -16.75
CA ARG A 12 3.35 4.06 -16.72
C ARG A 12 1.89 3.79 -16.98
N THR A 13 1.60 2.58 -17.44
CA THR A 13 0.21 2.13 -17.58
C THR A 13 -0.40 1.96 -16.20
N ALA A 14 -1.73 1.93 -16.13
CA ALA A 14 -2.43 1.75 -14.87
C ALA A 14 -2.04 0.45 -14.17
N SER A 15 -1.90 -0.65 -14.92
CA SER A 15 -1.50 -1.93 -14.34
C SER A 15 -0.06 -1.90 -13.82
N HIS A 16 0.87 -1.31 -14.57
CA HIS A 16 2.26 -1.15 -14.11
C HIS A 16 2.32 -0.30 -12.84
N ARG A 17 1.54 0.77 -12.80
CA ARG A 17 1.52 1.66 -11.66
C ARG A 17 0.96 0.95 -10.42
N SER A 18 -0.11 0.18 -10.59
CA SER A 18 -0.68 -0.60 -9.51
C SER A 18 0.33 -1.62 -8.98
N ALA A 19 1.01 -2.34 -9.87
CA ALA A 19 2.03 -3.32 -9.48
C ALA A 19 3.21 -2.64 -8.76
N LEU A 20 3.64 -1.48 -9.26
CA LEU A 20 4.72 -0.72 -8.63
C LEU A 20 4.39 -0.37 -7.19
N PHE A 21 3.21 0.20 -6.95
CA PHE A 21 2.84 0.62 -5.60
C PHE A 21 2.53 -0.57 -4.68
N SER A 22 2.02 -1.66 -5.22
CA SER A 22 1.88 -2.90 -4.46
C SER A 22 3.25 -3.39 -3.97
N SER A 23 4.24 -3.43 -4.85
CA SER A 23 5.61 -3.84 -4.49
C SER A 23 6.25 -2.88 -3.48
N LEU A 24 6.07 -1.57 -3.68
CA LEU A 24 6.59 -0.58 -2.75
C LEU A 24 5.94 -0.69 -1.38
N ALA A 25 4.63 -0.94 -1.34
CA ALA A 25 3.92 -1.12 -0.08
C ALA A 25 4.41 -2.36 0.66
N CYS A 26 4.62 -3.47 -0.05
CA CYS A 26 5.17 -4.68 0.55
C CYS A 26 6.57 -4.43 1.13
N ALA A 27 7.42 -3.74 0.38
CA ALA A 27 8.77 -3.40 0.85
C ALA A 27 8.71 -2.50 2.09
N LEU A 28 7.81 -1.53 2.10
CA LEU A 28 7.64 -0.64 3.25
C LEU A 28 7.19 -1.41 4.49
N ILE A 29 6.24 -2.32 4.35
CA ILE A 29 5.80 -3.15 5.46
C ILE A 29 6.93 -4.04 5.96
N LYS A 30 7.66 -4.65 5.04
CA LYS A 30 8.76 -5.57 5.38
C LYS A 30 9.88 -4.87 6.14
N HIS A 31 10.34 -3.74 5.62
CA HIS A 31 11.50 -3.03 6.16
C HIS A 31 11.15 -1.86 7.07
N GLU A 32 9.88 -1.45 7.09
CA GLU A 32 9.36 -0.30 7.85
C GLU A 32 9.95 1.04 7.42
N GLN A 33 10.84 1.02 6.44
CA GLN A 33 11.50 2.23 5.92
C GLN A 33 12.08 1.92 4.56
N ILE A 34 11.82 2.75 3.57
CA ILE A 34 12.40 2.61 2.25
C ILE A 34 12.83 3.96 1.69
N VAL A 35 13.69 3.93 0.68
CA VAL A 35 14.12 5.12 -0.04
C VAL A 35 13.57 5.03 -1.46
N THR A 36 12.92 6.10 -1.92
CA THR A 36 12.36 6.15 -3.26
C THR A 36 12.30 7.61 -3.73
N THR A 37 11.84 7.84 -4.95
CA THR A 37 11.72 9.20 -5.47
C THR A 37 10.59 9.95 -4.76
N LEU A 38 10.68 11.27 -4.73
CA LEU A 38 9.67 12.09 -4.04
C LEU A 38 8.24 11.89 -4.60
N PRO A 39 8.01 11.89 -5.92
CA PRO A 39 6.67 11.63 -6.43
C PRO A 39 6.12 10.26 -6.01
N LYS A 40 6.95 9.23 -6.05
CA LYS A 40 6.53 7.89 -5.63
C LYS A 40 6.23 7.86 -4.13
N ALA A 41 7.06 8.52 -3.33
CA ALA A 41 6.84 8.56 -1.89
C ALA A 41 5.52 9.25 -1.54
N LYS A 42 5.19 10.34 -2.22
CA LYS A 42 3.92 11.05 -1.97
C LYS A 42 2.70 10.19 -2.30
N ASP A 43 2.75 9.46 -3.40
CA ASP A 43 1.63 8.59 -3.79
C ASP A 43 1.58 7.33 -2.94
N LEU A 44 2.73 6.77 -2.59
CA LEU A 44 2.81 5.61 -1.71
C LEU A 44 2.22 5.92 -0.34
N ARG A 45 2.37 7.13 0.15
CA ARG A 45 1.81 7.55 1.43
C ARG A 45 0.31 7.29 1.51
N ARG A 46 -0.43 7.57 0.42
CA ARG A 46 -1.88 7.31 0.38
C ARG A 46 -2.17 5.81 0.48
N VAL A 47 -1.39 5.01 -0.25
CA VAL A 47 -1.55 3.56 -0.22
C VAL A 47 -1.26 3.02 1.18
N ALA A 48 -0.17 3.46 1.77
CA ALA A 48 0.22 3.05 3.12
C ALA A 48 -0.84 3.44 4.15
N ASP A 49 -1.35 4.66 4.08
CA ASP A 49 -2.38 5.13 5.01
C ASP A 49 -3.65 4.28 4.94
N ARG A 50 -4.08 3.90 3.74
CA ARG A 50 -5.24 3.04 3.56
C ARG A 50 -5.00 1.66 4.15
N LEU A 51 -3.82 1.09 3.94
CA LEU A 51 -3.47 -0.22 4.48
C LEU A 51 -3.44 -0.19 6.01
N ILE A 52 -2.87 0.85 6.59
CA ILE A 52 -2.86 1.01 8.04
C ILE A 52 -4.28 1.16 8.60
N THR A 53 -5.13 1.91 7.91
CA THR A 53 -6.53 2.07 8.31
C THR A 53 -7.25 0.72 8.32
N LEU A 54 -7.04 -0.10 7.28
CA LEU A 54 -7.60 -1.45 7.22
C LEU A 54 -7.07 -2.31 8.37
N ALA A 55 -5.78 -2.21 8.66
CA ALA A 55 -5.14 -2.97 9.72
C ALA A 55 -5.70 -2.60 11.10
N LYS A 56 -5.99 -1.33 11.31
CA LYS A 56 -6.60 -0.86 12.55
C LYS A 56 -8.02 -1.36 12.73
N ARG A 57 -8.78 -1.48 11.63
CA ARG A 57 -10.11 -2.09 11.69
C ARG A 57 -10.02 -3.55 12.12
N GLY A 58 -9.06 -4.27 11.57
CA GLY A 58 -8.73 -5.63 12.00
C GLY A 58 -9.75 -6.71 11.69
N ASP A 59 -10.85 -6.40 11.01
CA ASP A 59 -11.86 -7.41 10.72
C ASP A 59 -11.50 -8.23 9.47
N LEU A 60 -12.24 -9.31 9.24
CA LEU A 60 -11.99 -10.21 8.12
C LEU A 60 -12.12 -9.51 6.78
N HIS A 61 -13.12 -8.64 6.64
CA HIS A 61 -13.33 -7.89 5.40
C HIS A 61 -12.14 -6.97 5.10
N ALA A 62 -11.65 -6.25 6.12
CA ALA A 62 -10.48 -5.39 5.97
C ALA A 62 -9.26 -6.20 5.57
N ARG A 63 -9.07 -7.38 6.18
CA ARG A 63 -7.94 -8.25 5.85
C ARG A 63 -8.01 -8.74 4.40
N ARG A 64 -9.19 -9.10 3.93
CA ARG A 64 -9.39 -9.51 2.54
C ARG A 64 -9.09 -8.38 1.55
N LEU A 65 -9.51 -7.16 1.89
CA LEU A 65 -9.21 -5.99 1.06
C LEU A 65 -7.71 -5.75 0.98
N ALA A 66 -7.01 -5.80 2.11
CA ALA A 66 -5.56 -5.63 2.13
C ALA A 66 -4.88 -6.71 1.28
N MET A 67 -5.31 -7.96 1.41
CA MET A 67 -4.75 -9.07 0.64
C MET A 67 -4.96 -8.88 -0.86
N SER A 68 -6.11 -8.34 -1.27
CA SER A 68 -6.36 -8.07 -2.69
C SER A 68 -5.44 -6.98 -3.24
N ARG A 69 -4.95 -6.09 -2.40
CA ARG A 69 -4.08 -4.99 -2.82
C ARG A 69 -2.61 -5.36 -2.85
N ILE A 70 -2.11 -6.02 -1.82
CA ILE A 70 -0.68 -6.34 -1.73
C ILE A 70 -0.34 -7.80 -2.01
N ARG A 71 -1.32 -8.70 -1.95
CA ARG A 71 -1.18 -10.11 -2.37
C ARG A 71 0.02 -10.85 -1.79
N ASP A 72 0.36 -10.55 -0.55
CA ASP A 72 1.47 -11.18 0.14
C ASP A 72 1.02 -11.47 1.56
N GLU A 73 0.77 -12.75 1.84
CA GLU A 73 0.24 -13.19 3.13
C GLU A 73 1.12 -12.80 4.30
N ALA A 74 2.43 -12.93 4.14
CA ALA A 74 3.37 -12.60 5.21
C ALA A 74 3.29 -11.11 5.57
N MET A 75 3.20 -10.26 4.55
CA MET A 75 3.10 -8.82 4.76
C MET A 75 1.74 -8.42 5.33
N VAL A 76 0.66 -9.07 4.89
CA VAL A 76 -0.66 -8.85 5.49
C VAL A 76 -0.66 -9.26 6.95
N ALA A 77 -0.05 -10.40 7.27
CA ALA A 77 0.06 -10.86 8.67
C ALA A 77 0.82 -9.84 9.52
N LYS A 78 1.93 -9.32 9.02
CA LYS A 78 2.70 -8.30 9.74
C LYS A 78 1.90 -7.01 9.89
N LEU A 79 1.20 -6.60 8.83
CA LEU A 79 0.40 -5.38 8.83
C LEU A 79 -0.68 -5.44 9.92
N PHE A 80 -1.42 -6.54 9.99
CA PHE A 80 -2.53 -6.68 10.94
C PHE A 80 -2.08 -7.06 12.34
N GLY A 81 -1.00 -7.86 12.45
CA GLY A 81 -0.53 -8.34 13.74
C GLY A 81 0.40 -7.40 14.48
N THR A 82 1.16 -6.60 13.74
CA THR A 82 2.23 -5.77 14.31
C THR A 82 2.01 -4.29 14.08
N LEU A 83 1.85 -3.88 12.83
CA LEU A 83 1.81 -2.45 12.48
C LEU A 83 0.48 -1.78 12.83
N GLY A 84 -0.62 -2.47 12.59
CA GLY A 84 -1.94 -1.93 12.89
C GLY A 84 -2.14 -1.62 14.37
N PRO A 85 -1.81 -2.57 15.28
CA PRO A 85 -1.92 -2.32 16.72
C PRO A 85 -0.95 -1.29 17.28
N ARG A 86 0.13 -1.04 16.57
CA ARG A 86 1.14 -0.04 17.00
C ARG A 86 0.56 1.40 16.96
#